data_82ea3821d5337aff76a91cd785ca7187
#
_entry.id   82ea3821d5337aff76a91cd785ca7187
#
_cell.length_a   1.000
_cell.length_b   1.000
_cell.length_c   1.000
_cell.angle_alpha   90.00
_cell.angle_beta   90.00
_cell.angle_gamma   90.00
#
_symmetry.space_group_name_H-M   'P 1'
#
loop_
_entity.id
_entity.type
_entity.pdbx_description
1 polymer ?
#
loop_
_entity_poly.entity_id
_entity_poly.type
_entity_poly.pdbx_seq_one_letter_code
_entity_poly.pdbx_strand_id
1 'polypeptide(L)'
;MAIMKYIARYYDGDTLLRARQLLREKGIATHVQEASRRLGEQWALFVCFNAQAEDALRVLHDPRHQPATRIDVAAFEQRMATADLRLLTRAASIVFVIAVPVLCALIYLLWRYA
;
A
#
# COMPACT_ATOMS: atom_id res chain seq x y z
N MET A 1 -0.54 -14.33 -7.75
CA MET A 1 -1.38 -13.55 -6.85
C MET A 1 -0.52 -13.04 -5.69
N ALA A 2 -0.49 -11.72 -5.50
CA ALA A 2 0.30 -11.14 -4.42
C ALA A 2 -0.43 -11.34 -3.09
N ILE A 3 0.13 -12.17 -2.20
CA ILE A 3 -0.37 -12.39 -0.85
C ILE A 3 0.66 -11.81 0.10
N MET A 4 0.28 -10.78 0.85
CA MET A 4 1.16 -10.16 1.83
C MET A 4 1.44 -11.14 2.96
N LYS A 5 2.71 -11.31 3.30
CA LYS A 5 3.14 -12.18 4.39
C LYS A 5 3.91 -11.38 5.42
N TYR A 6 3.52 -11.53 6.68
CA TYR A 6 4.19 -10.91 7.82
C TYR A 6 5.62 -11.43 7.96
N ILE A 7 6.56 -10.51 8.19
CA ILE A 7 7.97 -10.85 8.35
C ILE A 7 8.49 -10.47 9.73
N ALA A 8 8.32 -9.22 10.14
CA ALA A 8 8.91 -8.72 11.36
C ALA A 8 8.12 -7.54 11.91
N ARG A 9 8.29 -7.28 13.21
CA ARG A 9 7.74 -6.12 13.89
C ARG A 9 8.87 -5.22 14.34
N TYR A 10 8.69 -3.92 14.14
CA TYR A 10 9.67 -2.92 14.53
C TYR A 10 9.06 -1.91 15.49
N TYR A 11 9.85 -1.47 16.45
CA TYR A 11 9.45 -0.47 17.45
C TYR A 11 10.12 0.88 17.22
N ASP A 12 11.07 0.93 16.30
CA ASP A 12 11.84 2.12 15.95
C ASP A 12 11.73 2.38 14.45
N GLY A 13 11.36 3.62 14.09
CA GLY A 13 11.21 4.03 12.69
C GLY A 13 12.50 3.96 11.88
N ASP A 14 13.64 4.29 12.48
CA ASP A 14 14.93 4.26 11.80
C ASP A 14 15.33 2.83 11.42
N THR A 15 15.15 1.89 12.33
CA THR A 15 15.41 0.47 12.06
C THR A 15 14.49 -0.06 10.97
N LEU A 16 13.23 0.33 11.00
CA LEU A 16 12.25 -0.03 9.96
C LEU A 16 12.68 0.49 8.59
N LEU A 17 13.08 1.76 8.49
CA LEU A 17 13.51 2.36 7.23
C LEU A 17 14.75 1.66 6.66
N ARG A 18 15.71 1.33 7.50
CA ARG A 18 16.92 0.59 7.08
C ARG A 18 16.57 -0.80 6.54
N ALA A 19 15.67 -1.50 7.22
CA ALA A 19 15.20 -2.81 6.76
C ALA A 19 14.50 -2.71 5.42
N ARG A 20 13.61 -1.73 5.24
CA ARG A 20 12.92 -1.50 3.98
C ARG A 20 13.88 -1.17 2.85
N GLN A 21 14.86 -0.29 3.09
CA GLN A 21 15.85 0.06 2.09
C GLN A 21 16.68 -1.15 1.65
N LEU A 22 17.12 -1.96 2.61
CA LEU A 22 17.88 -3.16 2.33
C LEU A 22 17.08 -4.13 1.46
N LEU A 23 15.81 -4.37 1.80
CA LEU A 23 14.95 -5.25 1.01
C LEU A 23 14.67 -4.67 -0.38
N ARG A 24 14.49 -3.36 -0.48
CA ARG A 24 14.30 -2.68 -1.76
C ARG A 24 15.51 -2.83 -2.68
N GLU A 25 16.71 -2.67 -2.15
CA GLU A 25 17.96 -2.86 -2.89
C GLU A 25 18.11 -4.30 -3.40
N LYS A 26 17.58 -5.26 -2.65
CA LYS A 26 17.59 -6.67 -3.04
C LYS A 26 16.44 -7.06 -3.97
N GLY A 27 15.60 -6.11 -4.35
CA GLY A 27 14.48 -6.35 -5.27
C GLY A 27 13.28 -7.02 -4.60
N ILE A 28 13.02 -6.74 -3.32
CA ILE A 28 11.90 -7.28 -2.57
C ILE A 28 10.94 -6.14 -2.22
N ALA A 29 9.70 -6.23 -2.69
CA ALA A 29 8.66 -5.25 -2.39
C ALA A 29 8.09 -5.49 -1.00
N THR A 30 7.96 -4.40 -0.21
CA THR A 30 7.47 -4.46 1.17
C THR A 30 6.29 -3.52 1.39
N HIS A 31 5.50 -3.82 2.42
CA HIS A 31 4.41 -2.97 2.89
C HIS A 31 4.50 -2.85 4.41
N VAL A 32 4.29 -1.65 4.92
CA VAL A 32 4.30 -1.37 6.35
C VAL A 32 2.91 -1.03 6.83
N GLN A 33 2.50 -1.65 7.92
CA GLN A 33 1.25 -1.36 8.58
C GLN A 33 1.52 -0.95 10.02
N GLU A 34 0.96 0.20 10.42
CA GLU A 34 1.04 0.65 11.80
C GLU A 34 0.14 -0.22 12.67
N ALA A 35 0.73 -0.83 13.70
CA ALA A 35 0.01 -1.68 14.63
C ALA A 35 -0.18 -0.96 15.97
N SER A 36 -1.36 -0.97 16.47
CA SER A 36 -1.83 -0.55 17.80
C SER A 36 -1.15 0.67 18.43
N ARG A 37 -1.92 1.77 18.52
CA ARG A 37 -1.51 3.00 19.24
C ARG A 37 -1.48 2.85 20.78
N ARG A 38 -2.11 1.82 21.34
CA ARG A 38 -2.24 1.65 22.79
C ARG A 38 -0.95 1.18 23.48
N LEU A 39 -0.09 0.49 22.74
CA LEU A 39 1.16 -0.10 23.26
C LEU A 39 2.41 0.63 22.78
N GLY A 40 2.26 1.86 22.26
CA GLY A 40 3.33 2.60 21.63
C GLY A 40 3.39 2.38 20.13
N GLU A 41 4.28 3.11 19.46
CA GLU A 41 4.44 2.99 18.03
C GLU A 41 5.08 1.65 17.65
N GLN A 42 4.33 0.83 16.93
CA GLN A 42 4.79 -0.44 16.41
C GLN A 42 4.45 -0.53 14.93
N TRP A 43 5.38 -1.03 14.13
CA TRP A 43 5.17 -1.22 12.71
C TRP A 43 5.37 -2.68 12.35
N ALA A 44 4.39 -3.25 11.65
CA ALA A 44 4.49 -4.58 11.07
C ALA A 44 4.99 -4.48 9.64
N LEU A 45 6.04 -5.21 9.31
CA LEU A 45 6.61 -5.27 7.98
C LEU A 45 6.10 -6.52 7.26
N PHE A 46 5.52 -6.32 6.07
CA PHE A 46 4.99 -7.38 5.22
C PHE A 46 5.74 -7.41 3.90
N VAL A 47 5.92 -8.60 3.35
CA VAL A 47 6.37 -8.78 1.97
C VAL A 47 5.16 -8.88 1.06
N CYS A 48 5.17 -8.15 -0.06
CA CYS A 48 4.05 -8.13 -0.99
C CYS A 48 3.86 -9.46 -1.74
N PHE A 49 4.95 -10.22 -1.95
CA PHE A 49 4.91 -11.49 -2.64
C PHE A 49 5.34 -12.61 -1.71
N ASN A 50 4.47 -13.60 -1.52
CA ASN A 50 4.71 -14.72 -0.63
C ASN A 50 5.98 -15.50 -1.00
N ALA A 51 6.30 -15.60 -2.29
CA ALA A 51 7.49 -16.28 -2.78
C ALA A 51 8.80 -15.63 -2.32
N GLN A 52 8.77 -14.34 -1.95
CA GLN A 52 9.95 -13.60 -1.48
C GLN A 52 10.10 -13.59 0.04
N ALA A 53 9.16 -14.17 0.78
CA ALA A 53 9.14 -14.08 2.25
C ALA A 53 10.37 -14.72 2.90
N GLU A 54 10.75 -15.90 2.47
CA GLU A 54 11.95 -16.60 2.98
C GLU A 54 13.21 -15.82 2.67
N ASP A 55 13.36 -15.34 1.44
CA ASP A 55 14.50 -14.55 1.02
C ASP A 55 14.59 -13.25 1.81
N ALA A 56 13.46 -12.62 2.09
CA ALA A 56 13.40 -11.40 2.90
C ALA A 56 13.90 -11.65 4.31
N LEU A 57 13.48 -12.72 4.95
CA LEU A 57 13.97 -13.10 6.28
C LEU A 57 15.47 -13.39 6.27
N ARG A 58 15.98 -14.07 5.26
CA ARG A 58 17.40 -14.33 5.12
C ARG A 58 18.21 -13.07 4.89
N VAL A 59 17.71 -12.13 4.08
CA VAL A 59 18.35 -10.84 3.84
C VAL A 59 18.43 -10.03 5.12
N LEU A 60 17.38 -10.03 5.95
CA LEU A 60 17.39 -9.34 7.23
C LEU A 60 18.39 -9.93 8.21
N HIS A 61 18.62 -11.25 8.16
CA HIS A 61 19.62 -11.93 8.97
C HIS A 61 21.04 -11.79 8.41
N ASP A 62 21.17 -11.88 7.08
CA ASP A 62 22.46 -11.75 6.38
C ASP A 62 22.29 -10.82 5.19
N PRO A 63 22.77 -9.55 5.29
CA PRO A 63 22.65 -8.58 4.19
C PRO A 63 23.36 -9.00 2.91
N ARG A 64 24.23 -9.99 2.95
CA ARG A 64 24.94 -10.52 1.78
C ARG A 64 24.12 -11.54 1.00
N HIS A 65 23.03 -12.04 1.58
CA HIS A 65 22.18 -13.00 0.89
C HIS A 65 21.59 -12.40 -0.39
N GLN A 66 21.62 -13.15 -1.48
CA GLN A 66 21.00 -12.77 -2.74
C GLN A 66 19.68 -13.52 -2.91
N PRO A 67 18.56 -12.80 -3.06
CA PRO A 67 17.27 -13.47 -3.26
C PRO A 67 17.21 -14.20 -4.60
N ALA A 68 16.51 -15.33 -4.61
CA ALA A 68 16.29 -16.11 -5.82
C ALA A 68 15.40 -15.37 -6.84
N THR A 69 14.42 -14.64 -6.35
CA THR A 69 13.48 -13.85 -7.16
C THR A 69 13.65 -12.37 -6.85
N ARG A 70 13.91 -11.57 -7.87
CA ARG A 70 14.04 -10.11 -7.75
C ARG A 70 13.01 -9.44 -8.64
N ILE A 71 12.43 -8.35 -8.15
CA ILE A 71 11.50 -7.52 -8.92
C ILE A 71 12.02 -6.08 -8.94
N ASP A 72 11.55 -5.30 -9.91
CA ASP A 72 11.78 -3.85 -9.93
C ASP A 72 10.77 -3.21 -8.97
N VAL A 73 11.23 -2.90 -7.75
CA VAL A 73 10.39 -2.35 -6.69
C VAL A 73 9.84 -0.98 -7.07
N ALA A 74 10.65 -0.15 -7.72
CA ALA A 74 10.21 1.18 -8.15
C ALA A 74 9.07 1.09 -9.17
N ALA A 75 9.17 0.19 -10.15
CA ALA A 75 8.11 -0.03 -11.13
C ALA A 75 6.85 -0.62 -10.48
N PHE A 76 7.00 -1.53 -9.52
CA PHE A 76 5.90 -2.10 -8.77
C PHE A 76 5.16 -1.03 -7.96
N GLU A 77 5.88 -0.19 -7.22
CA GLU A 77 5.30 0.90 -6.44
C GLU A 77 4.55 1.87 -7.34
N GLN A 78 5.10 2.19 -8.51
CA GLN A 78 4.45 3.07 -9.48
C GLN A 78 3.16 2.47 -10.03
N ARG A 79 3.14 1.18 -10.31
CA ARG A 79 1.92 0.48 -10.76
C ARG A 79 0.84 0.50 -9.70
N MET A 80 1.20 0.28 -8.45
CA MET A 80 0.25 0.33 -7.32
C MET A 80 -0.34 1.72 -7.14
N ALA A 81 0.48 2.75 -7.20
CA ALA A 81 0.03 4.13 -7.12
C ALA A 81 -0.92 4.49 -8.27
N THR A 82 -0.61 4.06 -9.49
CA THR A 82 -1.46 4.29 -10.66
C THR A 82 -2.80 3.56 -10.54
N ALA A 83 -2.80 2.33 -10.05
CA ALA A 83 -4.03 1.57 -9.82
C ALA A 83 -4.95 2.26 -8.81
N ASP A 84 -4.41 2.76 -7.70
CA ASP A 84 -5.17 3.49 -6.69
C ASP A 84 -5.79 4.77 -7.27
N LEU A 85 -5.04 5.52 -8.08
CA LEU A 85 -5.55 6.73 -8.73
C LEU A 85 -6.69 6.42 -9.70
N ARG A 86 -6.61 5.33 -10.46
CA ARG A 86 -7.67 4.91 -11.36
C ARG A 86 -8.95 4.55 -10.60
N LEU A 87 -8.83 3.84 -9.48
CA LEU A 87 -9.97 3.49 -8.64
C LEU A 87 -10.63 4.74 -8.04
N LEU A 88 -9.84 5.69 -7.55
CA LEU A 88 -10.35 6.95 -7.01
C LEU A 88 -11.06 7.78 -8.09
N THR A 89 -10.50 7.88 -9.28
CA THR A 89 -11.11 8.60 -10.40
C THR A 89 -12.43 7.96 -10.81
N ARG A 90 -12.49 6.63 -10.84
CA ARG A 90 -13.71 5.90 -11.16
C ARG A 90 -14.81 6.14 -10.13
N ALA A 91 -14.47 6.03 -8.84
CA ALA A 91 -15.41 6.28 -7.75
C ALA A 91 -15.92 7.73 -7.77
N ALA A 92 -15.04 8.70 -7.97
CA ALA A 92 -15.40 10.11 -8.08
C ALA A 92 -16.32 10.37 -9.26
N SER A 93 -16.06 9.76 -10.42
CA SER A 93 -16.92 9.88 -11.62
C SER A 93 -18.33 9.34 -11.38
N ILE A 94 -18.46 8.19 -10.72
CA ILE A 94 -19.75 7.58 -10.41
C ILE A 94 -20.55 8.48 -9.47
N VAL A 95 -19.92 8.99 -8.41
CA VAL A 95 -20.55 9.90 -7.45
C VAL A 95 -21.03 11.17 -8.15
N PHE A 96 -20.23 11.73 -9.04
CA PHE A 96 -20.55 12.93 -9.78
C PHE A 96 -21.75 12.71 -10.72
N VAL A 97 -21.80 11.59 -11.42
CA VAL A 97 -22.89 11.23 -12.33
C VAL A 97 -24.22 11.07 -11.58
N ILE A 98 -24.20 10.63 -10.33
CA ILE A 98 -25.40 10.50 -9.51
C ILE A 98 -25.77 11.82 -8.85
N ALA A 99 -24.82 12.58 -8.33
CA ALA A 99 -25.04 13.79 -7.55
C ALA A 99 -25.62 14.93 -8.41
N VAL A 100 -25.13 15.11 -9.64
CA VAL A 100 -25.56 16.22 -10.50
C VAL A 100 -27.07 16.15 -10.86
N PRO A 101 -27.61 15.01 -11.34
CA PRO A 101 -29.04 14.90 -11.62
C PRO A 101 -29.92 15.10 -10.39
N VAL A 102 -29.49 14.59 -9.23
CA VAL A 102 -30.24 14.75 -7.97
C VAL A 102 -30.31 16.22 -7.57
N LEU A 103 -29.19 16.93 -7.68
CA LEU A 103 -29.12 18.36 -7.38
C LEU A 103 -30.01 19.18 -8.32
N CYS A 104 -29.96 18.88 -9.62
CA CYS A 104 -30.81 19.51 -10.64
C CYS A 104 -32.29 19.29 -10.35
N ALA A 105 -32.68 18.06 -9.96
CA ALA A 105 -34.07 17.74 -9.61
C ALA A 105 -34.53 18.52 -8.38
N LEU A 106 -33.67 18.63 -7.35
CA LEU A 106 -33.98 19.41 -6.14
C LEU A 106 -34.16 20.91 -6.45
N ILE A 107 -33.28 21.48 -7.25
CA ILE A 107 -33.38 22.87 -7.66
C ILE A 107 -34.65 23.11 -8.45
N TYR A 108 -35.00 22.22 -9.37
CA TYR A 108 -36.24 22.30 -10.16
C TYR A 108 -37.47 22.25 -9.27
N LEU A 109 -37.52 21.34 -8.30
CA LEU A 109 -38.63 21.23 -7.36
C LEU A 109 -38.77 22.45 -6.49
N LEU A 110 -37.67 22.98 -5.97
CA LEU A 110 -37.67 24.22 -5.19
C LEU A 110 -38.20 25.42 -6.00
N TRP A 111 -37.79 25.47 -7.27
CA TRP A 111 -38.23 26.56 -8.15
C TRP A 111 -39.72 26.46 -8.49
N ARG A 112 -40.20 25.23 -8.63
CA ARG A 112 -41.61 25.01 -8.95
C ARG A 112 -42.57 25.32 -7.78
N TYR A 113 -42.12 25.05 -6.56
CA TYR A 113 -42.94 25.22 -5.35
C TYR A 113 -42.61 26.44 -4.55
N ALA A 114 -41.66 27.23 -4.97
CA ALA A 114 -41.31 28.49 -4.28
C ALA A 114 -42.25 29.64 -4.67
#